data_8a924527710b20054640d0c7386a4b64
#
_entry.id   8a924527710b20054640d0c7386a4b64
#
_cell.length_a   1.000
_cell.length_b   1.000
_cell.length_c   1.000
_cell.angle_alpha   90.00
_cell.angle_beta   90.00
_cell.angle_gamma   90.00
#
_symmetry.space_group_name_H-M   'P 1'
#
loop_
_entity.id
_entity.type
_entity.pdbx_description
1 polymer ?
#
loop_
_entity_poly.entity_id
_entity_poly.type
_entity_poly.pdbx_seq_one_letter_code
_entity_poly.pdbx_strand_id
1 'polypeptide(L)'
;QSRRFIRVDESISSGETRDIVFNASVCDYHKSGEEYTKVEYAQIYILCDGAVTATAAVSPVDIPTVFIAGDSTVTDQPAEYPYVPSETYCGWGQALQGLLKPGIAVSNHAQSGSHTKEFLAVNWTAFKDKIKQGDVLICEFGHNDQKLEELAAFGGYADNLRYMVNYAKERGAYPILNSPINRIIFEPDGSLRNLLGEYRDAVKAVAEELDVPFVDM
;
A
#
# COMPACT_ATOMS: atom_id res chain seq x y z
N GLN A 1 -14.41 3.46 5.34
CA GLN A 1 -13.63 4.60 4.81
C GLN A 1 -12.15 4.29 4.98
N SER A 2 -11.35 4.53 3.95
CA SER A 2 -9.90 4.51 4.04
C SER A 2 -9.37 5.93 4.17
N ARG A 3 -8.22 6.10 4.84
CA ARG A 3 -7.60 7.40 5.05
C ARG A 3 -6.18 7.37 4.53
N ARG A 4 -5.83 8.31 3.68
CA ARG A 4 -4.46 8.57 3.25
C ARG A 4 -3.99 9.88 3.82
N PHE A 5 -2.72 9.91 4.26
CA PHE A 5 -2.12 11.09 4.83
C PHE A 5 -1.31 11.80 3.75
N ILE A 6 -1.60 13.09 3.60
CA ILE A 6 -0.78 14.01 2.83
C ILE A 6 -0.37 15.09 3.83
N ARG A 7 0.91 15.11 4.19
CA ARG A 7 1.41 16.07 5.14
C ARG A 7 1.98 17.27 4.40
N VAL A 8 1.50 18.44 4.79
CA VAL A 8 2.04 19.72 4.35
C VAL A 8 2.30 20.53 5.61
N ASP A 9 3.56 20.76 5.94
CA ASP A 9 3.96 21.62 7.04
C ASP A 9 4.12 23.04 6.50
N GLU A 10 3.02 23.77 6.44
CA GLU A 10 2.99 25.15 5.97
C GLU A 10 2.48 26.08 7.08
N SER A 11 3.19 27.17 7.31
CA SER A 11 2.69 28.29 8.10
C SER A 11 2.09 29.32 7.17
N ILE A 12 0.82 29.66 7.38
CA ILE A 12 0.09 30.66 6.61
C ILE A 12 -0.22 31.83 7.53
N SER A 13 0.24 33.02 7.19
CA SER A 13 -0.04 34.24 7.96
C SER A 13 -1.51 34.68 7.77
N SER A 14 -2.01 35.49 8.71
CA SER A 14 -3.37 36.03 8.60
C SER A 14 -3.52 36.87 7.33
N GLY A 15 -4.54 36.53 6.53
CA GLY A 15 -4.81 37.18 5.23
C GLY A 15 -3.97 36.63 4.06
N GLU A 16 -3.07 35.69 4.29
CA GLU A 16 -2.29 35.03 3.23
C GLU A 16 -3.08 33.89 2.60
N THR A 17 -2.88 33.66 1.29
CA THR A 17 -3.42 32.53 0.54
C THR A 17 -2.27 31.68 0.02
N ARG A 18 -2.39 30.36 0.12
CA ARG A 18 -1.44 29.38 -0.41
C ARG A 18 -2.13 28.33 -1.23
N ASP A 19 -1.53 27.99 -2.35
CA ASP A 19 -1.93 26.84 -3.16
C ASP A 19 -1.14 25.61 -2.74
N ILE A 20 -1.86 24.55 -2.37
CA ILE A 20 -1.29 23.25 -2.03
C ILE A 20 -1.71 22.26 -3.09
N VAL A 21 -0.74 21.71 -3.81
CA VAL A 21 -0.97 20.73 -4.87
C VAL A 21 -0.53 19.33 -4.42
N PHE A 22 -1.41 18.36 -4.55
CA PHE A 22 -1.09 16.96 -4.30
C PHE A 22 -1.85 16.06 -5.28
N ASN A 23 -1.37 14.83 -5.41
CA ASN A 23 -2.02 13.81 -6.21
C ASN A 23 -2.64 12.74 -5.29
N ALA A 24 -3.80 12.26 -5.66
CA ALA A 24 -4.46 11.16 -4.98
C ALA A 24 -5.08 10.23 -6.01
N SER A 25 -4.89 8.94 -5.85
CA SER A 25 -5.62 7.94 -6.62
C SER A 25 -6.94 7.67 -5.92
N VAL A 26 -8.03 7.79 -6.66
CA VAL A 26 -9.35 7.33 -6.24
C VAL A 26 -9.56 5.98 -6.92
N CYS A 27 -9.54 4.92 -6.15
CA CYS A 27 -9.73 3.56 -6.65
C CYS A 27 -10.83 2.86 -5.87
N ASP A 28 -11.54 1.97 -6.57
CA ASP A 28 -12.46 1.07 -5.91
C ASP A 28 -11.68 0.20 -4.90
N TYR A 29 -12.31 -0.13 -3.80
CA TYR A 29 -11.68 -0.96 -2.78
C TYR A 29 -12.52 -2.20 -2.48
N HIS A 30 -11.84 -3.24 -2.06
CA HIS A 30 -12.43 -4.48 -1.61
C HIS A 30 -12.27 -4.60 -0.09
N LYS A 31 -13.35 -4.95 0.59
CA LYS A 31 -13.33 -5.31 2.00
C LYS A 31 -13.49 -6.82 2.10
N SER A 32 -12.73 -7.45 2.96
CA SER A 32 -12.75 -8.90 3.12
C SER A 32 -14.18 -9.46 3.26
N GLY A 33 -14.53 -10.43 2.41
CA GLY A 33 -15.84 -11.05 2.39
C GLY A 33 -16.97 -10.25 1.75
N GLU A 34 -16.67 -9.09 1.15
CA GLU A 34 -17.65 -8.22 0.50
C GLU A 34 -17.30 -8.01 -0.99
N GLU A 35 -18.29 -7.60 -1.78
CA GLU A 35 -18.06 -7.18 -3.15
C GLU A 35 -17.25 -5.87 -3.22
N TYR A 36 -16.65 -5.60 -4.39
CA TYR A 36 -15.95 -4.35 -4.64
C TYR A 36 -16.87 -3.15 -4.44
N THR A 37 -16.46 -2.24 -3.57
CA THR A 37 -17.17 -0.98 -3.34
C THR A 37 -16.63 0.09 -4.27
N LYS A 38 -17.48 0.64 -5.10
CA LYS A 38 -17.14 1.82 -5.91
C LYS A 38 -17.01 3.05 -5.03
N VAL A 39 -15.96 3.81 -5.26
CA VAL A 39 -15.75 5.10 -4.60
C VAL A 39 -16.44 6.18 -5.42
N GLU A 40 -17.53 6.73 -4.87
CA GLU A 40 -18.32 7.76 -5.55
C GLU A 40 -17.88 9.18 -5.20
N TYR A 41 -17.17 9.35 -4.07
CA TYR A 41 -16.69 10.66 -3.62
C TYR A 41 -15.42 10.53 -2.76
N ALA A 42 -14.64 11.60 -2.72
CA ALA A 42 -13.53 11.76 -1.80
C ALA A 42 -13.80 12.91 -0.83
N GLN A 43 -13.39 12.76 0.42
CA GLN A 43 -13.43 13.80 1.44
C GLN A 43 -12.00 14.26 1.76
N ILE A 44 -11.84 15.57 1.84
CA ILE A 44 -10.56 16.18 2.22
C ILE A 44 -10.75 16.79 3.62
N TYR A 45 -9.92 16.36 4.57
CA TYR A 45 -9.87 16.92 5.91
C TYR A 45 -8.63 17.79 6.04
N ILE A 46 -8.82 19.03 6.49
CA ILE A 46 -7.75 19.96 6.76
C ILE A 46 -7.61 20.11 8.28
N LEU A 47 -6.44 19.74 8.80
CA LEU A 47 -6.11 19.92 10.20
C LEU A 47 -5.19 21.13 10.31
N CYS A 48 -5.61 22.12 11.08
CA CYS A 48 -4.84 23.36 11.26
C CYS A 48 -5.08 23.95 12.65
N ASP A 49 -4.13 24.76 13.12
CA ASP A 49 -4.25 25.55 14.33
C ASP A 49 -4.89 26.89 13.97
N GLY A 50 -6.20 26.99 14.07
CA GLY A 50 -6.92 28.22 13.77
C GLY A 50 -8.00 28.07 12.69
N ALA A 51 -8.58 29.19 12.28
CA ALA A 51 -9.62 29.21 11.26
C ALA A 51 -9.01 29.39 9.85
N VAL A 52 -9.34 28.49 8.94
CA VAL A 52 -8.95 28.58 7.53
C VAL A 52 -10.18 28.45 6.65
N THR A 53 -10.13 29.09 5.49
CA THR A 53 -11.10 28.84 4.41
C THR A 53 -10.34 28.11 3.30
N ALA A 54 -10.86 26.99 2.85
CA ALA A 54 -10.25 26.21 1.79
C ALA A 54 -11.21 26.07 0.61
N THR A 55 -10.65 26.13 -0.60
CA THR A 55 -11.32 25.78 -1.84
C THR A 55 -10.55 24.66 -2.51
N ALA A 56 -11.23 23.60 -2.92
CA ALA A 56 -10.60 22.49 -3.62
C ALA A 56 -11.01 22.49 -5.09
N ALA A 57 -10.04 22.31 -5.98
CA ALA A 57 -10.25 22.02 -7.39
C ALA A 57 -9.63 20.65 -7.69
N VAL A 58 -10.35 19.81 -8.42
CA VAL A 58 -9.91 18.46 -8.78
C VAL A 58 -9.92 18.31 -10.30
N SER A 59 -8.85 17.80 -10.85
CA SER A 59 -8.76 17.46 -12.27
C SER A 59 -8.11 16.08 -12.45
N PRO A 60 -8.60 15.26 -13.40
CA PRO A 60 -7.92 14.02 -13.76
C PRO A 60 -6.56 14.33 -14.37
N VAL A 61 -5.56 13.52 -14.00
CA VAL A 61 -4.21 13.62 -14.53
C VAL A 61 -3.71 12.22 -14.90
N ASP A 62 -2.94 12.13 -16.00
CA ASP A 62 -2.22 10.90 -16.38
C ASP A 62 -0.77 11.01 -15.93
N ILE A 63 -0.45 10.40 -14.81
CA ILE A 63 0.86 10.43 -14.17
C ILE A 63 1.27 9.02 -13.76
N PRO A 64 2.57 8.77 -13.53
CA PRO A 64 3.02 7.51 -12.95
C PRO A 64 2.31 7.20 -11.63
N THR A 65 1.91 5.95 -11.49
CA THR A 65 1.20 5.47 -10.30
C THR A 65 2.00 4.38 -9.61
N VAL A 66 2.11 4.48 -8.29
CA VAL A 66 2.62 3.42 -7.43
C VAL A 66 1.44 2.56 -6.99
N PHE A 67 1.30 1.39 -7.60
CA PHE A 67 0.36 0.38 -7.17
C PHE A 67 0.95 -0.42 -6.02
N ILE A 68 0.17 -0.65 -4.97
CA ILE A 68 0.61 -1.41 -3.80
C ILE A 68 -0.26 -2.64 -3.65
N ALA A 69 0.39 -3.79 -3.60
CA ALA A 69 -0.18 -5.10 -3.32
C ALA A 69 0.36 -5.58 -1.97
N GLY A 70 -0.52 -6.00 -1.07
CA GLY A 70 -0.08 -6.41 0.27
C GLY A 70 -1.21 -6.82 1.20
N ASP A 71 -0.85 -7.04 2.44
CA ASP A 71 -1.77 -7.43 3.51
C ASP A 71 -2.06 -6.28 4.50
N SER A 72 -2.41 -6.59 5.75
CA SER A 72 -2.79 -5.60 6.77
C SER A 72 -1.67 -4.65 7.20
N THR A 73 -0.41 -5.01 6.97
CA THR A 73 0.74 -4.16 7.31
C THR A 73 0.92 -3.02 6.32
N VAL A 74 0.28 -3.12 5.17
CA VAL A 74 0.43 -2.23 4.03
C VAL A 74 -0.84 -1.44 3.72
N THR A 75 -2.03 -2.00 4.03
CA THR A 75 -3.34 -1.49 3.58
C THR A 75 -3.70 -0.12 4.15
N ASP A 76 -4.56 0.58 3.43
CA ASP A 76 -5.29 1.75 3.94
C ASP A 76 -6.31 1.26 4.98
N GLN A 77 -6.00 1.41 6.25
CA GLN A 77 -6.89 0.97 7.32
C GLN A 77 -8.14 1.86 7.41
N PRO A 78 -9.29 1.28 7.77
CA PRO A 78 -10.49 2.06 8.00
C PRO A 78 -10.25 3.12 9.08
N ALA A 79 -10.84 4.28 8.89
CA ALA A 79 -10.83 5.33 9.89
C ALA A 79 -12.24 5.87 10.08
N GLU A 80 -12.65 5.92 11.32
CA GLU A 80 -13.94 6.52 11.71
C GLU A 80 -13.73 7.98 12.13
N TYR A 81 -14.77 8.76 12.01
CA TYR A 81 -14.80 10.13 12.51
C TYR A 81 -15.74 10.20 13.73
N PRO A 82 -15.36 10.88 14.83
CA PRO A 82 -14.12 11.63 15.03
C PRO A 82 -12.89 10.71 15.15
N TYR A 83 -11.76 11.21 14.65
CA TYR A 83 -10.52 10.49 14.68
C TYR A 83 -9.96 10.35 16.11
N VAL A 84 -9.76 9.11 16.55
CA VAL A 84 -9.15 8.78 17.85
C VAL A 84 -7.76 8.19 17.60
N PRO A 85 -6.67 8.93 17.81
CA PRO A 85 -5.31 8.49 17.46
C PRO A 85 -4.89 7.17 18.09
N SER A 86 -5.33 6.90 19.33
CA SER A 86 -5.01 5.68 20.07
C SER A 86 -5.70 4.41 19.56
N GLU A 87 -6.71 4.55 18.71
CA GLU A 87 -7.55 3.44 18.23
C GLU A 87 -7.36 3.17 16.73
N THR A 88 -6.44 3.89 16.09
CA THR A 88 -6.26 3.83 14.65
C THR A 88 -5.09 2.95 14.28
N TYR A 89 -5.36 1.94 13.48
CA TYR A 89 -4.32 1.18 12.77
C TYR A 89 -3.87 1.94 11.53
N CYS A 90 -2.63 1.71 11.12
CA CYS A 90 -2.08 2.27 9.90
C CYS A 90 -1.16 1.24 9.23
N GLY A 91 -1.43 0.90 7.98
CA GLY A 91 -0.44 0.26 7.14
C GLY A 91 0.50 1.31 6.54
N TRP A 92 1.77 0.97 6.32
CA TRP A 92 2.74 1.95 5.80
C TRP A 92 2.33 2.51 4.42
N GLY A 93 1.66 1.70 3.59
CA GLY A 93 1.16 2.15 2.28
C GLY A 93 0.19 3.32 2.36
N GLN A 94 -0.53 3.45 3.47
CA GLN A 94 -1.43 4.56 3.75
C GLN A 94 -0.70 5.90 3.86
N ALA A 95 0.54 5.89 4.37
CA ALA A 95 1.36 7.09 4.56
C ALA A 95 2.20 7.44 3.32
N LEU A 96 2.41 6.51 2.39
CA LEU A 96 3.36 6.68 1.29
C LEU A 96 3.06 7.89 0.42
N GLN A 97 1.78 8.19 0.14
CA GLN A 97 1.41 9.36 -0.67
C GLN A 97 1.95 10.68 -0.10
N GLY A 98 1.99 10.80 1.23
CA GLY A 98 2.51 11.99 1.91
C GLY A 98 4.03 12.18 1.80
N LEU A 99 4.76 11.16 1.39
CA LEU A 99 6.21 11.17 1.22
C LEU A 99 6.63 11.43 -0.22
N LEU A 100 5.68 11.37 -1.16
CA LEU A 100 5.96 11.55 -2.58
C LEU A 100 5.72 12.99 -3.02
N LYS A 101 6.54 13.45 -3.96
CA LYS A 101 6.36 14.75 -4.60
C LYS A 101 5.10 14.74 -5.49
N PRO A 102 4.49 15.90 -5.76
CA PRO A 102 3.49 16.04 -6.81
C PRO A 102 3.97 15.46 -8.15
N GLY A 103 3.07 14.85 -8.91
CA GLY A 103 3.38 14.17 -10.17
C GLY A 103 3.50 12.66 -10.06
N ILE A 104 3.29 12.09 -8.85
CA ILE A 104 3.21 10.64 -8.62
C ILE A 104 1.96 10.36 -7.78
N ALA A 105 1.14 9.40 -8.17
CA ALA A 105 -0.02 8.95 -7.39
C ALA A 105 0.26 7.61 -6.71
N VAL A 106 -0.41 7.33 -5.59
CA VAL A 106 -0.39 6.02 -4.92
C VAL A 106 -1.78 5.39 -5.04
N SER A 107 -1.83 4.15 -5.52
CA SER A 107 -3.03 3.32 -5.58
C SER A 107 -2.82 2.09 -4.71
N ASN A 108 -3.28 2.16 -3.46
CA ASN A 108 -3.09 1.09 -2.48
C ASN A 108 -4.25 0.10 -2.57
N HIS A 109 -3.96 -1.13 -3.00
CA HIS A 109 -4.91 -2.23 -3.12
C HIS A 109 -4.67 -3.33 -2.09
N ALA A 110 -3.73 -3.11 -1.16
CA ALA A 110 -3.48 -4.05 -0.08
C ALA A 110 -4.74 -4.28 0.77
N GLN A 111 -4.91 -5.49 1.27
CA GLN A 111 -6.11 -5.94 1.96
C GLN A 111 -5.76 -6.64 3.27
N SER A 112 -6.35 -6.18 4.39
CA SER A 112 -6.21 -6.84 5.70
C SER A 112 -6.66 -8.30 5.64
N GLY A 113 -5.79 -9.19 6.14
CA GLY A 113 -6.06 -10.64 6.18
C GLY A 113 -5.75 -11.37 4.89
N SER A 114 -5.46 -10.68 3.80
CA SER A 114 -5.20 -11.31 2.51
C SER A 114 -3.82 -11.99 2.48
N HIS A 115 -3.77 -13.12 1.82
CA HIS A 115 -2.56 -13.81 1.41
C HIS A 115 -2.43 -13.74 -0.12
N THR A 116 -1.24 -14.05 -0.66
CA THR A 116 -0.96 -13.87 -2.10
C THR A 116 -1.96 -14.54 -3.03
N LYS A 117 -2.43 -15.75 -2.71
CA LYS A 117 -3.40 -16.51 -3.52
C LYS A 117 -4.76 -15.82 -3.59
N GLU A 118 -5.30 -15.40 -2.43
CA GLU A 118 -6.58 -14.67 -2.38
C GLU A 118 -6.45 -13.32 -3.07
N PHE A 119 -5.35 -12.61 -2.82
CA PHE A 119 -5.08 -11.32 -3.44
C PHE A 119 -5.11 -11.42 -4.98
N LEU A 120 -4.46 -12.41 -5.55
CA LEU A 120 -4.48 -12.65 -7.00
C LEU A 120 -5.87 -12.97 -7.54
N ALA A 121 -6.67 -13.69 -6.77
CA ALA A 121 -8.02 -14.07 -7.18
C ALA A 121 -9.01 -12.90 -7.15
N VAL A 122 -8.82 -11.94 -6.25
CA VAL A 122 -9.79 -10.87 -5.96
C VAL A 122 -9.21 -9.50 -6.26
N ASN A 123 -8.31 -8.99 -5.40
CA ASN A 123 -7.83 -7.61 -5.45
C ASN A 123 -7.04 -7.30 -6.73
N TRP A 124 -6.18 -8.23 -7.14
CA TRP A 124 -5.34 -8.11 -8.33
C TRP A 124 -6.16 -7.82 -9.59
N THR A 125 -7.28 -8.51 -9.74
CA THR A 125 -8.14 -8.39 -10.91
C THR A 125 -8.75 -6.99 -11.09
N ALA A 126 -8.88 -6.22 -10.01
CA ALA A 126 -9.48 -4.89 -10.04
C ALA A 126 -8.56 -3.81 -10.63
N PHE A 127 -7.23 -4.02 -10.58
CA PHE A 127 -6.31 -2.97 -11.00
C PHE A 127 -5.19 -3.42 -11.95
N LYS A 128 -4.91 -4.71 -12.06
CA LYS A 128 -3.79 -5.20 -12.88
C LYS A 128 -3.78 -4.63 -14.31
N ASP A 129 -4.94 -4.48 -14.92
CA ASP A 129 -5.07 -3.98 -16.29
C ASP A 129 -4.89 -2.45 -16.40
N LYS A 130 -4.82 -1.75 -15.25
CA LYS A 130 -4.51 -0.31 -15.17
C LYS A 130 -3.01 -0.06 -15.12
N ILE A 131 -2.20 -1.08 -14.80
CA ILE A 131 -0.74 -0.96 -14.78
C ILE A 131 -0.23 -0.71 -16.19
N LYS A 132 0.57 0.35 -16.35
CA LYS A 132 1.13 0.79 -17.62
C LYS A 132 2.61 1.11 -17.51
N GLN A 133 3.24 1.37 -18.65
CA GLN A 133 4.64 1.77 -18.70
C GLN A 133 4.93 2.99 -17.79
N GLY A 134 5.98 2.87 -17.00
CA GLY A 134 6.43 3.92 -16.08
C GLY A 134 5.78 3.87 -14.70
N ASP A 135 4.79 3.02 -14.48
CA ASP A 135 4.22 2.78 -13.16
C ASP A 135 5.17 1.94 -12.28
N VAL A 136 4.90 1.91 -11.00
CA VAL A 136 5.61 1.09 -10.02
C VAL A 136 4.62 0.10 -9.38
N LEU A 137 5.04 -1.15 -9.18
CA LEU A 137 4.30 -2.12 -8.39
C LEU A 137 5.12 -2.50 -7.15
N ILE A 138 4.61 -2.25 -5.96
CA ILE A 138 5.23 -2.69 -4.70
C ILE A 138 4.42 -3.86 -4.14
N CYS A 139 5.10 -4.96 -3.81
CA CYS A 139 4.48 -6.13 -3.21
C CYS A 139 5.08 -6.42 -1.83
N GLU A 140 4.22 -6.58 -0.82
CA GLU A 140 4.58 -7.04 0.53
C GLU A 140 3.52 -7.96 1.09
N PHE A 141 3.86 -9.23 1.31
CA PHE A 141 3.01 -10.28 1.85
C PHE A 141 3.81 -11.19 2.78
N GLY A 142 3.13 -12.10 3.46
CA GLY A 142 3.77 -13.15 4.26
C GLY A 142 3.01 -13.45 5.55
N HIS A 143 2.44 -12.45 6.22
CA HIS A 143 1.75 -12.63 7.51
C HIS A 143 0.57 -13.61 7.45
N ASN A 144 -0.09 -13.71 6.32
CA ASN A 144 -1.22 -14.60 6.14
C ASN A 144 -0.83 -15.85 5.33
N ASP A 145 0.12 -15.72 4.42
CA ASP A 145 0.64 -16.83 3.62
C ASP A 145 1.22 -17.94 4.50
N GLN A 146 1.97 -17.60 5.56
CA GLN A 146 2.53 -18.56 6.50
C GLN A 146 1.50 -19.46 7.23
N LYS A 147 0.23 -19.13 7.14
CA LYS A 147 -0.85 -19.90 7.75
C LYS A 147 -1.36 -21.03 6.85
N LEU A 148 -0.92 -21.08 5.59
CA LEU A 148 -1.41 -21.99 4.57
C LEU A 148 -0.25 -22.82 4.01
N GLU A 149 -0.36 -24.15 4.10
CA GLU A 149 0.68 -25.07 3.62
C GLU A 149 0.97 -24.92 2.13
N GLU A 150 -0.06 -24.69 1.32
CA GLU A 150 0.08 -24.46 -0.11
C GLU A 150 0.82 -23.16 -0.48
N LEU A 151 0.98 -22.25 0.48
CA LEU A 151 1.72 -20.99 0.33
C LEU A 151 3.06 -21.03 1.08
N ALA A 152 3.70 -22.20 1.09
CA ALA A 152 5.07 -22.33 1.58
C ALA A 152 5.99 -21.27 0.93
N ALA A 153 6.93 -20.74 1.70
CA ALA A 153 7.75 -19.58 1.34
C ALA A 153 8.42 -19.70 -0.04
N PHE A 154 9.11 -20.83 -0.30
CA PHE A 154 9.75 -21.12 -1.58
C PHE A 154 8.87 -21.90 -2.56
N GLY A 155 7.57 -22.06 -2.26
CA GLY A 155 6.56 -22.68 -3.10
C GLY A 155 5.55 -21.69 -3.61
N GLY A 156 4.26 -21.94 -3.34
CA GLY A 156 3.16 -21.12 -3.86
C GLY A 156 3.25 -19.62 -3.56
N TYR A 157 3.84 -19.23 -2.43
CA TYR A 157 4.10 -17.82 -2.13
C TYR A 157 5.08 -17.19 -3.14
N ALA A 158 6.26 -17.81 -3.33
CA ALA A 158 7.25 -17.31 -4.28
C ALA A 158 6.71 -17.31 -5.71
N ASP A 159 5.93 -18.34 -6.11
CA ASP A 159 5.32 -18.43 -7.44
C ASP A 159 4.32 -17.29 -7.68
N ASN A 160 3.53 -16.93 -6.68
CA ASN A 160 2.61 -15.81 -6.77
C ASN A 160 3.34 -14.47 -6.90
N LEU A 161 4.46 -14.28 -6.20
CA LEU A 161 5.29 -13.09 -6.37
C LEU A 161 5.90 -13.02 -7.77
N ARG A 162 6.46 -14.13 -8.28
CA ARG A 162 6.97 -14.22 -9.66
C ARG A 162 5.92 -13.80 -10.68
N TYR A 163 4.69 -14.30 -10.50
CA TYR A 163 3.58 -13.94 -11.39
C TYR A 163 3.33 -12.42 -11.40
N MET A 164 3.21 -11.79 -10.22
CA MET A 164 2.96 -10.34 -10.13
C MET A 164 4.10 -9.51 -10.72
N VAL A 165 5.34 -9.89 -10.43
CA VAL A 165 6.54 -9.22 -10.95
C VAL A 165 6.61 -9.30 -12.48
N ASN A 166 6.46 -10.50 -13.04
CA ASN A 166 6.53 -10.70 -14.49
C ASN A 166 5.40 -9.94 -15.20
N TYR A 167 4.20 -9.96 -14.64
CA TYR A 167 3.06 -9.23 -15.17
C TYR A 167 3.32 -7.72 -15.25
N ALA A 168 3.93 -7.15 -14.21
CA ALA A 168 4.29 -5.72 -14.18
C ALA A 168 5.39 -5.40 -15.19
N LYS A 169 6.44 -6.23 -15.27
CA LYS A 169 7.54 -6.07 -16.24
C LYS A 169 7.05 -6.12 -17.69
N GLU A 170 6.15 -7.04 -18.03
CA GLU A 170 5.56 -7.16 -19.37
C GLU A 170 4.79 -5.89 -19.80
N ARG A 171 4.34 -5.09 -18.84
CA ARG A 171 3.66 -3.80 -19.08
C ARG A 171 4.59 -2.59 -19.02
N GLY A 172 5.89 -2.82 -18.84
CA GLY A 172 6.86 -1.75 -18.71
C GLY A 172 6.80 -0.99 -17.38
N ALA A 173 6.19 -1.58 -16.37
CA ALA A 173 6.21 -1.07 -15.00
C ALA A 173 7.44 -1.58 -14.24
N TYR A 174 7.75 -0.93 -13.11
CA TYR A 174 8.89 -1.22 -12.25
C TYR A 174 8.43 -1.94 -10.99
N PRO A 175 8.54 -3.27 -10.90
CA PRO A 175 8.20 -4.00 -9.67
C PRO A 175 9.30 -3.85 -8.61
N ILE A 176 8.86 -3.77 -7.36
CA ILE A 176 9.69 -3.74 -6.15
C ILE A 176 9.12 -4.77 -5.18
N LEU A 177 9.97 -5.59 -4.61
CA LEU A 177 9.59 -6.58 -3.61
C LEU A 177 10.08 -6.16 -2.22
N ASN A 178 9.17 -6.08 -1.27
CA ASN A 178 9.46 -5.82 0.12
C ASN A 178 9.39 -7.12 0.92
N SER A 179 10.32 -7.32 1.85
CA SER A 179 10.17 -8.38 2.85
C SER A 179 8.98 -8.09 3.77
N PRO A 180 8.30 -9.12 4.29
CA PRO A 180 7.29 -8.89 5.31
C PRO A 180 7.91 -8.29 6.59
N ILE A 181 7.24 -7.30 7.18
CA ILE A 181 7.64 -6.72 8.47
C ILE A 181 7.56 -7.81 9.56
N ASN A 182 8.64 -8.00 10.32
CA ASN A 182 8.62 -8.96 11.41
C ASN A 182 7.74 -8.49 12.57
N ARG A 183 7.13 -9.43 13.29
CA ARG A 183 6.38 -9.12 14.51
C ARG A 183 7.32 -8.99 15.69
N ILE A 184 7.08 -8.02 16.57
CA ILE A 184 7.81 -7.85 17.83
C ILE A 184 7.28 -8.87 18.85
N ILE A 185 7.72 -10.11 18.72
CA ILE A 185 7.39 -11.21 19.64
C ILE A 185 8.71 -11.75 20.18
N PHE A 186 8.84 -11.81 21.49
CA PHE A 186 10.04 -12.31 22.14
C PHE A 186 9.85 -13.73 22.64
N GLU A 187 10.92 -14.52 22.56
CA GLU A 187 11.03 -15.82 23.23
C GLU A 187 11.27 -15.61 24.74
N PRO A 188 11.10 -16.67 25.56
CA PRO A 188 11.36 -16.58 27.00
C PRO A 188 12.79 -16.16 27.37
N ASP A 189 13.76 -16.37 26.48
CA ASP A 189 15.17 -15.96 26.66
C ASP A 189 15.44 -14.52 26.26
N GLY A 190 14.41 -13.79 25.78
CA GLY A 190 14.51 -12.41 25.34
C GLY A 190 14.93 -12.24 23.87
N SER A 191 15.18 -13.31 23.14
CA SER A 191 15.44 -13.25 21.71
C SER A 191 14.17 -12.91 20.90
N LEU A 192 14.32 -12.22 19.77
CA LEU A 192 13.22 -11.93 18.88
C LEU A 192 12.82 -13.19 18.10
N ARG A 193 11.54 -13.56 18.15
CA ARG A 193 11.01 -14.67 17.36
C ARG A 193 10.90 -14.25 15.89
N ASN A 194 11.68 -14.89 15.05
CA ASN A 194 11.61 -14.69 13.61
C ASN A 194 10.60 -15.64 12.96
N LEU A 195 9.34 -15.21 12.87
CA LEU A 195 8.26 -16.01 12.28
C LEU A 195 8.24 -15.97 10.74
N LEU A 196 8.88 -14.98 10.14
CA LEU A 196 8.77 -14.68 8.70
C LEU A 196 10.10 -14.78 7.96
N GLY A 197 11.15 -15.32 8.61
CA GLY A 197 12.50 -15.40 8.02
C GLY A 197 12.54 -16.12 6.70
N GLU A 198 11.86 -17.27 6.57
CA GLU A 198 11.79 -18.01 5.32
C GLU A 198 11.06 -17.22 4.22
N TYR A 199 10.01 -16.47 4.57
CA TYR A 199 9.28 -15.62 3.63
C TYR A 199 10.12 -14.43 3.17
N ARG A 200 10.90 -13.81 4.09
CA ARG A 200 11.89 -12.79 3.76
C ARG A 200 12.92 -13.32 2.77
N ASP A 201 13.49 -14.49 3.06
CA ASP A 201 14.51 -15.11 2.22
C ASP A 201 13.94 -15.51 0.85
N ALA A 202 12.70 -15.98 0.79
CA ALA A 202 12.01 -16.29 -0.46
C ALA A 202 11.76 -15.03 -1.31
N VAL A 203 11.30 -13.92 -0.71
CA VAL A 203 11.15 -12.64 -1.42
C VAL A 203 12.46 -12.17 -1.99
N LYS A 204 13.54 -12.22 -1.18
CA LYS A 204 14.90 -11.86 -1.62
C LYS A 204 15.34 -12.71 -2.80
N ALA A 205 15.17 -14.03 -2.71
CA ALA A 205 15.53 -14.95 -3.80
C ALA A 205 14.75 -14.65 -5.09
N VAL A 206 13.45 -14.38 -5.01
CA VAL A 206 12.63 -13.98 -6.18
C VAL A 206 13.11 -12.66 -6.77
N ALA A 207 13.46 -11.69 -5.92
CA ALA A 207 13.97 -10.40 -6.38
C ALA A 207 15.31 -10.55 -7.12
N GLU A 208 16.23 -11.35 -6.58
CA GLU A 208 17.51 -11.67 -7.22
C GLU A 208 17.32 -12.45 -8.54
N GLU A 209 16.43 -13.45 -8.57
CA GLU A 209 16.12 -14.25 -9.75
C GLU A 209 15.56 -13.39 -10.89
N LEU A 210 14.70 -12.45 -10.57
CA LEU A 210 14.01 -11.63 -11.57
C LEU A 210 14.66 -10.27 -11.81
N ASP A 211 15.79 -9.99 -11.19
CA ASP A 211 16.53 -8.72 -11.27
C ASP A 211 15.61 -7.51 -11.01
N VAL A 212 15.03 -7.50 -9.81
CA VAL A 212 14.17 -6.41 -9.33
C VAL A 212 14.63 -5.94 -7.94
N PRO A 213 14.36 -4.66 -7.58
CA PRO A 213 14.70 -4.15 -6.28
C PRO A 213 14.06 -4.95 -5.13
N PHE A 214 14.85 -5.21 -4.10
CA PHE A 214 14.44 -5.80 -2.83
C PHE A 214 14.61 -4.76 -1.71
N VAL A 215 13.57 -4.58 -0.90
CA VAL A 215 13.59 -3.74 0.29
C VAL A 215 13.43 -4.65 1.52
N ASP A 216 14.43 -4.66 2.36
CA ASP A 216 14.45 -5.41 3.61
C ASP A 216 13.83 -4.55 4.72
N MET A 217 12.60 -4.88 5.11
CA MET A 217 11.77 -4.13 6.07
C MET A 217 12.06 -4.53 7.53
#